data_def01e774474aa4b2b1d8bc554d2fafb
#
_entry.id   def01e774474aa4b2b1d8bc554d2fafb
#
_cell.length_a   1.000
_cell.length_b   1.000
_cell.length_c   1.000
_cell.angle_alpha   90.00
_cell.angle_beta   90.00
_cell.angle_gamma   90.00
#
_symmetry.space_group_name_H-M   'P 1'
#
loop_
_entity.id
_entity.type
_entity.pdbx_description
1 polymer ?
#
loop_
_entity_poly.entity_id
_entity_poly.type
_entity_poly.pdbx_seq_one_letter_code
_entity_poly.pdbx_strand_id
1 'polypeptide(L)'
;MYPKKSMPRQALAKNPPSAPAVHRGRRIQVRRSSIHGKGVFAIAPIAAGETIVEYTGRVITWKQAQKRHPHIPDEPNHTFFFHIDDKHVIDGGDGGSAAKWINHACGPNCEADETDDKRVFIKALRDIGPGEELNYDYGLILDGKHTKKLKKEYACRCGTPECRGTMLAKKR
;
A
#
# COMPACT_ATOMS: atom_id res chain seq x y z
N MET A 1 17.86 29.75 29.10
CA MET A 1 18.43 30.51 27.95
C MET A 1 19.10 29.49 27.04
N TYR A 2 18.42 29.03 25.95
CA TYR A 2 18.96 28.04 25.03
C TYR A 2 19.48 28.72 23.75
N PRO A 3 20.64 28.34 23.21
CA PRO A 3 21.20 28.96 22.02
C PRO A 3 20.46 28.52 20.75
N LYS A 4 20.06 29.53 19.96
CA LYS A 4 19.51 29.32 18.61
C LYS A 4 20.63 28.88 17.66
N LYS A 5 20.57 27.67 17.13
CA LYS A 5 21.42 27.26 15.99
C LYS A 5 20.82 27.83 14.69
N SER A 6 21.59 28.67 14.01
CA SER A 6 21.30 29.16 12.67
C SER A 6 21.50 28.04 11.66
N MET A 7 20.49 27.76 10.82
CA MET A 7 20.64 26.88 9.66
C MET A 7 21.31 27.62 8.50
N PRO A 8 22.22 27.00 7.74
CA PRO A 8 22.78 27.59 6.53
C PRO A 8 21.71 27.69 5.44
N ARG A 9 21.70 28.85 4.74
CA ARG A 9 20.87 29.07 3.55
C ARG A 9 21.24 28.04 2.48
N GLN A 10 20.31 27.15 2.15
CA GLN A 10 20.44 26.30 0.98
C GLN A 10 20.26 27.14 -0.28
N ALA A 11 21.18 26.95 -1.23
CA ALA A 11 21.18 27.59 -2.52
C ALA A 11 19.92 27.25 -3.30
N LEU A 12 19.34 28.23 -4.00
CA LEU A 12 18.20 28.04 -4.91
C LEU A 12 18.52 26.92 -5.92
N ALA A 13 17.83 25.80 -5.79
CA ALA A 13 17.84 24.74 -6.76
C ALA A 13 17.11 25.23 -8.03
N LYS A 14 17.79 25.07 -9.16
CA LYS A 14 17.32 25.36 -10.50
C LYS A 14 16.09 24.50 -10.81
N ASN A 15 15.07 25.13 -11.40
CA ASN A 15 13.88 24.57 -12.05
C ASN A 15 13.26 23.30 -11.43
N PRO A 16 11.99 23.33 -11.01
CA PRO A 16 11.30 22.12 -10.62
C PRO A 16 11.31 21.15 -11.81
N PRO A 17 11.47 19.83 -11.57
CA PRO A 17 11.35 18.85 -12.63
C PRO A 17 9.98 19.02 -13.27
N SER A 18 9.95 19.03 -14.61
CA SER A 18 8.73 19.06 -15.40
C SER A 18 7.77 18.00 -14.88
N ALA A 19 6.51 18.38 -14.64
CA ALA A 19 5.47 17.45 -14.24
C ALA A 19 5.53 16.18 -15.12
N PRO A 20 5.50 14.97 -14.53
CA PRO A 20 5.58 13.75 -15.31
C PRO A 20 4.44 13.72 -16.31
N ALA A 21 4.79 13.39 -17.56
CA ALA A 21 3.83 13.31 -18.65
C ALA A 21 2.68 12.39 -18.25
N VAL A 22 1.47 12.94 -18.21
CA VAL A 22 0.25 12.17 -17.95
C VAL A 22 0.07 11.20 -19.13
N HIS A 23 0.47 9.96 -18.94
CA HIS A 23 0.22 8.91 -19.91
C HIS A 23 -1.30 8.68 -20.02
N ARG A 24 -1.89 9.15 -21.12
CA ARG A 24 -3.29 8.91 -21.47
C ARG A 24 -3.44 7.44 -21.90
N GLY A 25 -3.64 6.53 -20.96
CA GLY A 25 -3.87 5.12 -21.25
C GLY A 25 -3.88 4.24 -20.01
N ARG A 26 -4.46 3.07 -20.15
CA ARG A 26 -4.44 2.06 -19.11
C ARG A 26 -3.01 1.57 -18.91
N ARG A 27 -2.49 1.67 -17.70
CA ARG A 27 -1.09 1.33 -17.38
C ARG A 27 -0.96 0.10 -16.49
N ILE A 28 -2.05 -0.32 -15.89
CA ILE A 28 -2.11 -1.45 -14.96
C ILE A 28 -3.26 -2.40 -15.34
N GLN A 29 -3.10 -3.66 -14.99
CA GLN A 29 -4.10 -4.70 -15.22
C GLN A 29 -4.18 -5.66 -14.04
N VAL A 30 -5.40 -6.04 -13.65
CA VAL A 30 -5.64 -7.10 -12.66
C VAL A 30 -5.50 -8.44 -13.35
N ARG A 31 -4.70 -9.34 -12.77
CA ARG A 31 -4.46 -10.72 -13.25
C ARG A 31 -4.40 -11.67 -12.06
N ARG A 32 -4.33 -12.97 -12.31
CA ARG A 32 -3.97 -13.97 -11.29
C ARG A 32 -2.54 -13.71 -10.81
N SER A 33 -2.33 -13.77 -9.50
CA SER A 33 -1.04 -13.58 -8.85
C SER A 33 -0.46 -14.90 -8.36
N SER A 34 0.87 -15.01 -8.37
CA SER A 34 1.60 -16.10 -7.73
C SER A 34 1.76 -15.87 -6.21
N ILE A 35 1.57 -14.63 -5.74
CA ILE A 35 1.63 -14.28 -4.32
C ILE A 35 0.34 -14.73 -3.62
N HIS A 36 -0.80 -14.19 -4.09
CA HIS A 36 -2.12 -14.53 -3.55
C HIS A 36 -3.23 -14.09 -4.51
N GLY A 37 -4.16 -14.98 -4.83
CA GLY A 37 -5.39 -14.73 -5.58
C GLY A 37 -5.21 -13.89 -6.84
N LYS A 38 -5.63 -12.63 -6.78
CA LYS A 38 -5.44 -11.60 -7.81
C LYS A 38 -4.30 -10.68 -7.44
N GLY A 39 -3.66 -10.07 -8.45
CA GLY A 39 -2.66 -9.03 -8.30
C GLY A 39 -2.83 -7.95 -9.36
N VAL A 40 -2.13 -6.86 -9.21
CA VAL A 40 -2.10 -5.75 -10.17
C VAL A 40 -0.74 -5.73 -10.84
N PHE A 41 -0.73 -5.71 -12.17
CA PHE A 41 0.49 -5.78 -12.97
C PHE A 41 0.65 -4.53 -13.82
N ALA A 42 1.87 -4.03 -13.93
CA ALA A 42 2.19 -3.00 -14.91
C ALA A 42 2.07 -3.56 -16.33
N ILE A 43 1.45 -2.80 -17.24
CA ILE A 43 1.37 -3.13 -18.67
C ILE A 43 2.09 -2.11 -19.53
N ALA A 44 2.63 -1.06 -18.92
CA ALA A 44 3.51 -0.06 -19.51
C ALA A 44 4.56 0.34 -18.47
N PRO A 45 5.71 0.94 -18.87
CA PRO A 45 6.71 1.42 -17.90
C PRO A 45 6.12 2.45 -16.94
N ILE A 46 6.47 2.35 -15.66
CA ILE A 46 6.09 3.28 -14.60
C ILE A 46 7.39 3.81 -13.97
N ALA A 47 7.54 5.12 -13.91
CA ALA A 47 8.74 5.74 -13.37
C ALA A 47 8.71 5.81 -11.83
N ALA A 48 9.89 5.78 -11.19
CA ALA A 48 10.04 6.03 -9.76
C ALA A 48 9.36 7.35 -9.35
N GLY A 49 8.65 7.34 -8.21
CA GLY A 49 7.91 8.49 -7.69
C GLY A 49 6.57 8.77 -8.38
N GLU A 50 6.21 8.03 -9.41
CA GLU A 50 4.96 8.23 -10.13
C GLU A 50 3.75 7.73 -9.33
N THR A 51 2.68 8.54 -9.32
CA THR A 51 1.38 8.13 -8.78
C THR A 51 0.67 7.24 -9.79
N ILE A 52 0.34 6.03 -9.37
CA ILE A 52 -0.17 4.97 -10.26
C ILE A 52 -1.70 4.91 -10.23
N VAL A 53 -2.26 4.82 -9.04
CA VAL A 53 -3.70 4.63 -8.81
C VAL A 53 -4.09 5.09 -7.42
N GLU A 54 -5.29 5.60 -7.26
CA GLU A 54 -5.89 5.89 -5.97
C GLU A 54 -6.53 4.63 -5.39
N TYR A 55 -6.32 4.37 -4.11
CA TYR A 55 -7.06 3.35 -3.37
C TYR A 55 -8.42 3.92 -2.99
N THR A 56 -9.43 3.61 -3.77
CA THR A 56 -10.80 4.09 -3.56
C THR A 56 -11.69 3.02 -2.94
N GLY A 57 -12.83 3.45 -2.42
CA GLY A 57 -13.85 2.61 -1.82
C GLY A 57 -14.78 3.45 -0.93
N ARG A 58 -15.70 2.79 -0.28
CA ARG A 58 -16.59 3.47 0.67
C ARG A 58 -15.86 3.71 2.00
N VAL A 59 -15.85 4.94 2.46
CA VAL A 59 -15.35 5.26 3.81
C VAL A 59 -16.41 4.84 4.83
N ILE A 60 -16.01 3.96 5.75
CA ILE A 60 -16.85 3.41 6.81
C ILE A 60 -16.13 3.46 8.15
N THR A 61 -16.88 3.37 9.25
CA THR A 61 -16.28 3.28 10.57
C THR A 61 -15.71 1.87 10.85
N TRP A 62 -14.73 1.79 11.74
CA TRP A 62 -14.21 0.50 12.23
C TRP A 62 -15.31 -0.43 12.74
N LYS A 63 -16.30 0.11 13.44
CA LYS A 63 -17.46 -0.66 13.92
C LYS A 63 -18.27 -1.27 12.78
N GLN A 64 -18.45 -0.51 11.68
CA GLN A 64 -19.12 -1.03 10.48
C GLN A 64 -18.26 -2.06 9.75
N ALA A 65 -16.94 -1.82 9.65
CA ALA A 65 -16.00 -2.75 9.05
C ALA A 65 -16.02 -4.11 9.77
N GLN A 66 -15.94 -4.11 11.10
CA GLN A 66 -16.03 -5.33 11.91
C GLN A 66 -17.33 -6.11 11.69
N LYS A 67 -18.46 -5.43 11.53
CA LYS A 67 -19.74 -6.08 11.24
C LYS A 67 -19.83 -6.64 9.83
N ARG A 68 -19.14 -6.01 8.87
CA ARG A 68 -19.13 -6.41 7.46
C ARG A 68 -18.06 -7.43 7.15
N HIS A 69 -17.11 -7.66 8.06
CA HIS A 69 -16.00 -8.58 7.84
C HIS A 69 -16.55 -9.96 7.47
N PRO A 70 -16.36 -10.41 6.21
CA PRO A 70 -16.77 -11.74 5.83
C PRO A 70 -15.90 -12.73 6.58
N HIS A 71 -16.49 -13.54 7.44
CA HIS A 71 -15.81 -14.71 7.99
C HIS A 71 -15.68 -15.75 6.88
N ILE A 72 -14.64 -15.63 6.06
CA ILE A 72 -14.25 -16.68 5.12
C ILE A 72 -13.40 -17.65 5.94
N PRO A 73 -13.88 -18.88 6.21
CA PRO A 73 -13.19 -19.81 7.14
C PRO A 73 -11.74 -20.08 6.73
N ASP A 74 -11.45 -20.13 5.43
CA ASP A 74 -10.12 -20.43 4.88
C ASP A 74 -9.20 -19.19 4.83
N GLU A 75 -9.78 -17.99 4.83
CA GLU A 75 -9.05 -16.72 4.72
C GLU A 75 -9.62 -15.65 5.68
N PRO A 76 -9.59 -15.88 7.00
CA PRO A 76 -10.27 -15.02 7.97
C PRO A 76 -9.74 -13.59 8.02
N ASN A 77 -8.54 -13.36 7.50
CA ASN A 77 -7.86 -12.07 7.50
C ASN A 77 -7.83 -11.39 6.12
N HIS A 78 -8.49 -11.99 5.11
CA HIS A 78 -8.55 -11.41 3.78
C HIS A 78 -9.63 -10.33 3.72
N THR A 79 -9.21 -9.08 3.78
CA THR A 79 -10.07 -7.90 3.70
C THR A 79 -9.51 -6.90 2.71
N PHE A 80 -10.38 -6.04 2.21
CA PHE A 80 -10.00 -4.89 1.39
C PHE A 80 -10.11 -3.57 2.18
N PHE A 81 -9.93 -3.64 3.50
CA PHE A 81 -9.97 -2.46 4.35
C PHE A 81 -8.61 -1.77 4.39
N PHE A 82 -8.58 -0.49 4.06
CA PHE A 82 -7.42 0.37 4.22
C PHE A 82 -7.68 1.35 5.39
N HIS A 83 -6.79 1.32 6.38
CA HIS A 83 -6.87 2.20 7.56
C HIS A 83 -6.55 3.65 7.16
N ILE A 84 -7.36 4.61 7.56
CA ILE A 84 -7.11 6.04 7.34
C ILE A 84 -7.01 6.85 8.63
N ASP A 85 -7.69 6.47 9.67
CA ASP A 85 -7.58 7.08 11.00
C ASP A 85 -8.15 6.15 12.08
N ASP A 86 -8.07 6.55 13.34
CA ASP A 86 -8.54 5.74 14.49
C ASP A 86 -10.03 5.34 14.42
N LYS A 87 -10.80 5.97 13.55
CA LYS A 87 -12.26 5.76 13.45
C LYS A 87 -12.71 5.20 12.11
N HIS A 88 -11.92 5.38 11.05
CA HIS A 88 -12.37 5.11 9.69
C HIS A 88 -11.40 4.24 8.89
N VAL A 89 -11.99 3.51 7.95
CA VAL A 89 -11.30 2.73 6.93
C VAL A 89 -11.94 2.97 5.58
N ILE A 90 -11.20 2.76 4.51
CA ILE A 90 -11.74 2.63 3.16
C ILE A 90 -12.06 1.15 2.94
N ASP A 91 -13.33 0.85 2.64
CA ASP A 91 -13.76 -0.48 2.19
C ASP A 91 -13.61 -0.55 0.66
N GLY A 92 -12.47 -1.06 0.19
CA GLY A 92 -12.20 -1.27 -1.23
C GLY A 92 -13.09 -2.34 -1.87
N GLY A 93 -13.79 -3.16 -1.08
CA GLY A 93 -14.78 -4.11 -1.58
C GLY A 93 -16.05 -3.44 -2.10
N ASP A 94 -16.35 -2.22 -1.63
CA ASP A 94 -17.53 -1.44 -1.99
C ASP A 94 -17.13 -0.24 -2.87
N GLY A 95 -17.24 -0.41 -4.20
CA GLY A 95 -16.91 0.64 -5.17
C GLY A 95 -15.41 0.95 -5.33
N GLY A 96 -14.53 0.06 -4.87
CA GLY A 96 -13.09 0.28 -4.90
C GLY A 96 -12.43 0.11 -6.27
N SER A 97 -11.29 0.79 -6.43
CA SER A 97 -10.42 0.70 -7.62
C SER A 97 -9.67 -0.63 -7.72
N ALA A 98 -8.86 -0.77 -8.77
CA ALA A 98 -7.96 -1.93 -8.92
C ALA A 98 -6.92 -2.03 -7.79
N ALA A 99 -6.64 -0.94 -7.07
CA ALA A 99 -5.65 -0.89 -5.99
C ALA A 99 -5.92 -1.92 -4.87
N LYS A 100 -7.19 -2.28 -4.64
CA LYS A 100 -7.56 -3.32 -3.66
C LYS A 100 -6.92 -4.69 -3.92
N TRP A 101 -6.51 -4.96 -5.16
CA TRP A 101 -5.88 -6.21 -5.56
C TRP A 101 -4.35 -6.19 -5.51
N ILE A 102 -3.75 -5.06 -5.11
CA ILE A 102 -2.29 -4.96 -4.95
C ILE A 102 -1.89 -5.78 -3.73
N ASN A 103 -1.04 -6.79 -3.93
CA ASN A 103 -0.60 -7.69 -2.88
C ASN A 103 0.48 -7.05 -1.98
N HIS A 104 0.64 -7.62 -0.79
CA HIS A 104 1.72 -7.26 0.11
C HIS A 104 3.07 -7.84 -0.35
N ALA A 105 4.14 -7.06 -0.20
CA ALA A 105 5.51 -7.56 -0.20
C ALA A 105 6.35 -6.89 0.89
N CYS A 106 7.31 -7.65 1.43
CA CYS A 106 8.26 -7.14 2.44
C CYS A 106 9.40 -6.32 1.82
N GLY A 107 9.69 -6.53 0.52
CA GLY A 107 10.57 -5.70 -0.33
C GLY A 107 9.72 -5.10 -1.46
N PRO A 108 8.92 -4.05 -1.20
CA PRO A 108 7.90 -3.57 -2.13
C PRO A 108 8.49 -2.72 -3.26
N ASN A 109 7.77 -2.63 -4.38
CA ASN A 109 8.05 -1.69 -5.47
C ASN A 109 7.15 -0.46 -5.46
N CYS A 110 6.15 -0.43 -4.59
CA CYS A 110 5.26 0.70 -4.37
C CYS A 110 5.14 1.04 -2.88
N GLU A 111 4.59 2.21 -2.61
CA GLU A 111 4.15 2.64 -1.30
C GLU A 111 2.73 3.21 -1.36
N ALA A 112 2.04 3.18 -0.23
CA ALA A 112 0.77 3.88 -0.06
C ALA A 112 1.05 5.25 0.58
N ASP A 113 0.70 6.31 -0.12
CA ASP A 113 0.87 7.70 0.30
C ASP A 113 -0.49 8.29 0.69
N GLU A 114 -0.62 8.67 1.96
CA GLU A 114 -1.84 9.25 2.52
C GLU A 114 -1.74 10.77 2.47
N THR A 115 -2.77 11.40 1.95
CA THR A 115 -2.86 12.87 1.87
C THR A 115 -3.62 13.45 3.07
N ASP A 116 -3.47 14.75 3.33
CA ASP A 116 -4.13 15.44 4.45
C ASP A 116 -5.67 15.36 4.37
N ASP A 117 -6.23 15.23 3.16
CA ASP A 117 -7.66 15.03 2.92
C ASP A 117 -8.09 13.55 2.97
N LYS A 118 -7.24 12.68 3.54
CA LYS A 118 -7.49 11.25 3.79
C LYS A 118 -7.72 10.41 2.52
N ARG A 119 -7.16 10.83 1.41
CA ARG A 119 -7.06 10.01 0.21
C ARG A 119 -5.78 9.20 0.24
N VAL A 120 -5.80 8.07 -0.41
CA VAL A 120 -4.66 7.15 -0.46
C VAL A 120 -4.25 6.91 -1.90
N PHE A 121 -3.00 7.17 -2.21
CA PHE A 121 -2.44 6.97 -3.55
C PHE A 121 -1.31 5.94 -3.51
N ILE A 122 -1.33 5.04 -4.47
CA ILE A 122 -0.22 4.10 -4.65
C ILE A 122 0.82 4.74 -5.57
N LYS A 123 2.05 4.87 -5.07
CA LYS A 123 3.19 5.46 -5.78
C LYS A 123 4.29 4.44 -6.01
N ALA A 124 4.99 4.57 -7.12
CA ALA A 124 6.16 3.74 -7.41
C ALA A 124 7.37 4.18 -6.58
N LEU A 125 8.01 3.24 -5.88
CA LEU A 125 9.28 3.46 -5.15
C LEU A 125 10.50 3.42 -6.07
N ARG A 126 10.39 2.72 -7.20
CA ARG A 126 11.41 2.57 -8.23
C ARG A 126 10.77 2.47 -9.59
N ASP A 127 11.57 2.45 -10.65
CA ASP A 127 11.06 2.12 -11.98
C ASP A 127 10.47 0.70 -11.98
N ILE A 128 9.29 0.55 -12.59
CA ILE A 128 8.55 -0.70 -12.71
C ILE A 128 8.33 -0.99 -14.19
N GLY A 129 8.81 -2.14 -14.65
CA GLY A 129 8.67 -2.56 -16.04
C GLY A 129 7.33 -3.25 -16.33
N PRO A 130 6.92 -3.31 -17.62
CA PRO A 130 5.76 -4.08 -18.03
C PRO A 130 5.89 -5.55 -17.62
N GLY A 131 4.81 -6.13 -17.07
CA GLY A 131 4.79 -7.50 -16.56
C GLY A 131 5.13 -7.65 -15.09
N GLU A 132 5.72 -6.62 -14.44
CA GLU A 132 5.96 -6.67 -13.00
C GLU A 132 4.65 -6.52 -12.21
N GLU A 133 4.53 -7.31 -11.13
CA GLU A 133 3.42 -7.17 -10.17
C GLU A 133 3.70 -6.01 -9.21
N LEU A 134 2.72 -5.14 -9.05
CA LEU A 134 2.74 -4.06 -8.06
C LEU A 134 2.51 -4.63 -6.67
N ASN A 135 3.27 -4.16 -5.69
CA ASN A 135 3.11 -4.55 -4.30
C ASN A 135 3.55 -3.41 -3.37
N TYR A 136 2.96 -3.37 -2.18
CA TYR A 136 3.38 -2.45 -1.12
C TYR A 136 3.39 -3.16 0.23
N ASP A 137 4.13 -2.62 1.20
CA ASP A 137 4.11 -3.15 2.57
C ASP A 137 2.81 -2.70 3.26
N TYR A 138 1.95 -3.64 3.60
CA TYR A 138 0.68 -3.34 4.28
C TYR A 138 0.88 -2.73 5.66
N GLY A 139 2.05 -2.93 6.29
CA GLY A 139 2.39 -2.36 7.58
C GLY A 139 1.38 -2.72 8.67
N LEU A 140 0.80 -3.92 8.65
CA LEU A 140 -0.29 -4.30 9.56
C LEU A 140 0.15 -4.23 11.02
N ILE A 141 -0.51 -3.37 11.78
CA ILE A 141 -0.30 -3.21 13.22
C ILE A 141 -1.50 -3.83 13.94
N LEU A 142 -1.22 -4.80 14.80
CA LEU A 142 -2.22 -5.41 15.68
C LEU A 142 -1.83 -5.18 17.12
N ASP A 143 -2.85 -5.00 17.98
CA ASP A 143 -2.65 -4.85 19.42
C ASP A 143 -2.05 -6.10 20.06
N GLY A 144 -1.26 -5.91 21.09
CA GLY A 144 -0.67 -7.01 21.86
C GLY A 144 0.62 -7.61 21.24
N LYS A 145 1.06 -8.75 21.74
CA LYS A 145 2.28 -9.44 21.28
C LYS A 145 2.02 -10.19 19.97
N HIS A 146 2.90 -10.02 18.97
CA HIS A 146 2.89 -10.82 17.75
C HIS A 146 3.38 -12.25 18.04
N THR A 147 2.49 -13.12 18.49
CA THR A 147 2.79 -14.53 18.77
C THR A 147 3.17 -15.30 17.51
N LYS A 148 3.78 -16.49 17.65
CA LYS A 148 4.05 -17.39 16.52
C LYS A 148 2.76 -17.76 15.76
N LYS A 149 1.66 -17.99 16.49
CA LYS A 149 0.33 -18.27 15.92
C LYS A 149 -0.13 -17.10 15.05
N LEU A 150 -0.12 -15.87 15.58
CA LEU A 150 -0.54 -14.67 14.88
C LEU A 150 0.30 -14.41 13.63
N LYS A 151 1.64 -14.58 13.72
CA LYS A 151 2.52 -14.45 12.54
C LYS A 151 2.21 -15.47 11.45
N LYS A 152 1.77 -16.68 11.80
CA LYS A 152 1.36 -17.71 10.85
C LYS A 152 0.01 -17.38 10.21
N GLU A 153 -0.93 -16.83 10.96
CA GLU A 153 -2.23 -16.37 10.43
C GLU A 153 -2.06 -15.23 9.42
N TYR A 154 -1.05 -14.37 9.62
CA TYR A 154 -0.67 -13.28 8.71
C TYR A 154 0.61 -13.61 7.94
N ALA A 155 0.75 -14.85 7.50
CA ALA A 155 1.95 -15.28 6.77
C ALA A 155 2.12 -14.53 5.45
N CYS A 156 3.36 -14.07 5.19
CA CYS A 156 3.72 -13.45 3.92
C CYS A 156 4.24 -14.51 2.94
N ARG A 157 3.83 -14.40 1.67
CA ARG A 157 4.22 -15.27 0.56
C ARG A 157 4.89 -14.48 -0.57
N CYS A 158 5.43 -13.28 -0.28
CA CYS A 158 5.96 -12.39 -1.32
C CYS A 158 7.20 -12.94 -2.05
N GLY A 159 7.94 -13.86 -1.46
CA GLY A 159 9.13 -14.46 -2.09
C GLY A 159 10.33 -13.53 -2.23
N THR A 160 10.29 -12.31 -1.68
CA THR A 160 11.43 -11.38 -1.73
C THR A 160 12.55 -11.81 -0.77
N PRO A 161 13.84 -11.49 -1.07
CA PRO A 161 14.96 -11.81 -0.17
C PRO A 161 14.78 -11.26 1.25
N GLU A 162 14.14 -10.09 1.38
CA GLU A 162 13.88 -9.40 2.65
C GLU A 162 12.61 -9.89 3.36
N CYS A 163 11.99 -10.99 2.90
CA CYS A 163 10.71 -11.46 3.42
C CYS A 163 10.77 -11.71 4.93
N ARG A 164 9.90 -11.05 5.67
CA ARG A 164 9.76 -11.20 7.14
C ARG A 164 8.99 -12.47 7.55
N GLY A 165 8.45 -13.21 6.58
CA GLY A 165 7.56 -14.36 6.83
C GLY A 165 6.17 -13.98 7.33
N THR A 166 5.88 -12.68 7.50
CA THR A 166 4.58 -12.17 7.97
C THR A 166 4.30 -10.78 7.38
N MET A 167 3.03 -10.46 7.17
CA MET A 167 2.55 -9.14 6.75
C MET A 167 2.50 -8.14 7.92
N LEU A 168 2.67 -8.62 9.16
CA LEU A 168 2.67 -7.76 10.33
C LEU A 168 3.90 -6.84 10.32
N ALA A 169 3.69 -5.58 10.68
CA ALA A 169 4.77 -4.61 10.84
C ALA A 169 5.78 -5.06 11.90
N LYS A 170 7.05 -4.66 11.74
CA LYS A 170 8.03 -4.79 12.82
C LYS A 170 7.57 -3.94 13.99
N LYS A 171 7.51 -4.50 15.19
CA LYS A 171 7.30 -3.69 16.39
C LYS A 171 8.51 -2.75 16.55
N ARG A 172 8.21 -1.47 16.71
CA ARG A 172 9.19 -0.47 17.14
C ARG A 172 9.47 -0.63 18.62
#